data_bac11e97694ebbbb26b27dba0666f84d
#
_entry.id   bac11e97694ebbbb26b27dba0666f84d
#
_cell.length_a   1.000
_cell.length_b   1.000
_cell.length_c   1.000
_cell.angle_alpha   90.00
_cell.angle_beta   90.00
_cell.angle_gamma   90.00
#
_symmetry.space_group_name_H-M   'P 1'
#
loop_
_entity.id
_entity.type
_entity.pdbx_description
1 polymer ?
#
loop_
_entity_poly.entity_id
_entity_poly.type
_entity_poly.pdbx_seq_one_letter_code
_entity_poly.pdbx_strand_id
1 'polypeptide(L)'
;MIPTLAPGEEVWVLRTRRLRPGDIAVFRDPRDRDLILIKRVVRREPGGWWVEGEISGEHLPDSHTFGPVDPGMILGRLPRRR
;
A
#
# COMPACT_ATOMS: atom_id res chain seq x y z
N MET A 1 4.79 -11.58 9.02
CA MET A 1 4.99 -10.11 9.06
C MET A 1 6.35 -9.75 8.54
N ILE A 2 6.42 -8.63 7.87
CA ILE A 2 7.67 -8.14 7.30
C ILE A 2 7.98 -6.80 7.94
N PRO A 3 9.18 -6.58 8.48
CA PRO A 3 9.57 -5.25 8.91
C PRO A 3 9.81 -4.36 7.69
N THR A 4 9.35 -3.13 7.77
CA THR A 4 9.63 -2.10 6.79
C THR A 4 10.01 -0.85 7.55
N LEU A 5 10.68 0.10 7.15
CA LEU A 5 11.29 0.49 6.05
C LEU A 5 11.72 1.84 5.91
N ALA A 6 11.44 2.77 6.76
CA ALA A 6 12.21 3.97 6.83
C ALA A 6 13.51 3.61 7.55
N PRO A 7 14.65 4.16 7.17
CA PRO A 7 15.88 3.89 7.89
C PRO A 7 15.72 4.17 9.39
N GLY A 8 16.02 3.20 10.22
CA GLY A 8 15.90 3.33 11.67
C GLY A 8 14.53 3.04 12.25
N GLU A 9 13.53 2.79 11.40
CA GLU A 9 12.19 2.45 11.86
C GLU A 9 11.84 1.02 11.47
N GLU A 10 11.17 0.32 12.38
CA GLU A 10 10.61 -0.98 12.10
C GLU A 10 9.10 -0.89 12.12
N VAL A 11 8.47 -1.30 11.04
CA VAL A 11 7.01 -1.38 10.94
C VAL A 11 6.66 -2.79 10.51
N TRP A 12 5.70 -3.39 11.19
CA TRP A 12 5.28 -4.74 10.87
C TRP A 12 4.23 -4.72 9.76
N VAL A 13 4.44 -5.57 8.77
CA VAL A 13 3.52 -5.74 7.66
C VAL A 13 2.97 -7.14 7.68
N LEU A 14 1.64 -7.26 7.72
CA LEU A 14 0.97 -8.53 7.58
C LEU A 14 0.96 -8.93 6.12
N ARG A 15 1.47 -10.11 5.83
CA ARG A 15 1.47 -10.65 4.47
C ARG A 15 0.08 -11.16 4.12
N THR A 16 -0.69 -10.30 3.50
CA THR A 16 -2.04 -10.65 3.08
C THR A 16 -2.42 -9.81 1.87
N ARG A 17 -3.32 -10.34 1.04
CA ARG A 17 -3.93 -9.60 -0.05
C ARG A 17 -5.37 -9.22 0.30
N ARG A 18 -5.82 -9.59 1.49
CA ARG A 18 -7.15 -9.24 1.96
C ARG A 18 -7.13 -7.85 2.56
N LEU A 19 -7.72 -6.93 1.82
CA LEU A 19 -7.78 -5.54 2.19
C LEU A 19 -9.23 -5.10 2.30
N ARG A 20 -9.42 -4.00 3.01
CA ARG A 20 -10.71 -3.31 3.07
C ARG A 20 -10.47 -1.83 3.17
N PRO A 21 -11.46 -0.99 2.80
CA PRO A 21 -11.31 0.45 2.91
C PRO A 21 -10.83 0.88 4.29
N GLY A 22 -9.88 1.78 4.32
CA GLY A 22 -9.25 2.24 5.55
C GLY A 22 -7.93 1.55 5.90
N ASP A 23 -7.68 0.39 5.33
CA ASP A 23 -6.40 -0.28 5.54
C ASP A 23 -5.24 0.50 4.93
N ILE A 24 -4.07 0.33 5.50
CA ILE A 24 -2.82 0.85 4.92
C ILE A 24 -2.17 -0.30 4.16
N ALA A 25 -2.13 -0.18 2.85
CA ALA A 25 -1.57 -1.22 1.99
C ALA A 25 -0.11 -0.95 1.68
N VAL A 26 0.65 -2.01 1.58
CA VAL A 26 2.05 -2.00 1.15
C VAL A 26 2.10 -2.76 -0.17
N PHE A 27 2.62 -2.13 -1.20
CA PHE A 27 2.62 -2.71 -2.54
C PHE A 27 3.77 -2.15 -3.37
N ARG A 28 4.07 -2.83 -4.48
CA ARG A 28 5.05 -2.31 -5.42
C ARG A 28 4.40 -1.32 -6.36
N ASP A 29 5.11 -0.23 -6.67
CA ASP A 29 4.65 0.74 -7.65
C ASP A 29 4.39 0.00 -8.98
N PRO A 30 3.18 0.11 -9.55
CA PRO A 30 2.89 -0.55 -10.84
C PRO A 30 3.79 -0.10 -11.98
N ARG A 31 4.41 1.06 -11.86
CA ARG A 31 5.30 1.61 -12.89
C ARG A 31 6.78 1.34 -12.61
N ASP A 32 7.12 1.02 -11.37
CA ASP A 32 8.49 0.75 -10.97
C ASP A 32 8.49 -0.27 -9.84
N ARG A 33 8.69 -1.53 -10.19
CA ARG A 33 8.58 -2.65 -9.25
C ARG A 33 9.66 -2.66 -8.18
N ASP A 34 10.69 -1.84 -8.31
CA ASP A 34 11.72 -1.71 -7.28
C ASP A 34 11.30 -0.73 -6.19
N LEU A 35 10.23 0.03 -6.43
CA LEU A 35 9.75 1.02 -5.48
C LEU A 35 8.55 0.46 -4.72
N ILE A 36 8.64 0.47 -3.39
CA ILE A 36 7.54 0.05 -2.52
C ILE A 36 6.82 1.29 -2.03
N LEU A 37 5.50 1.29 -2.17
CA LEU A 37 4.64 2.37 -1.75
C LEU A 37 3.76 1.93 -0.60
N ILE A 38 3.42 2.88 0.27
CA ILE A 38 2.52 2.67 1.40
C ILE A 38 1.42 3.70 1.30
N LYS A 39 0.19 3.24 1.06
CA LYS A 39 -0.95 4.11 0.81
C LYS A 39 -2.19 3.58 1.51
N ARG A 40 -3.16 4.47 1.72
CA ARG A 40 -4.44 4.09 2.31
C ARG A 40 -5.39 3.56 1.25
N VAL A 41 -6.00 2.44 1.53
CA VAL A 41 -7.03 1.86 0.67
C VAL A 41 -8.31 2.68 0.82
N VAL A 42 -8.85 3.13 -0.31
CA VAL A 42 -10.08 3.93 -0.34
C VAL A 42 -11.27 3.06 -0.69
N ARG A 43 -11.15 2.26 -1.75
CA ARG A 43 -12.24 1.41 -2.22
C ARG A 43 -11.75 0.33 -3.16
N ARG A 44 -12.59 -0.67 -3.36
CA ARG A 44 -12.37 -1.67 -4.40
C ARG A 44 -12.94 -1.16 -5.72
N GLU A 45 -12.19 -1.35 -6.80
CA GLU A 45 -12.63 -1.02 -8.15
C GLU A 45 -12.36 -2.18 -9.08
N PRO A 46 -12.98 -2.18 -10.28
CA PRO A 46 -12.56 -3.13 -11.31
C PRO A 46 -11.06 -2.97 -11.57
N GLY A 47 -10.34 -4.05 -11.55
CA GLY A 47 -8.89 -4.02 -11.74
C GLY A 47 -8.08 -3.92 -10.46
N GLY A 48 -8.68 -3.63 -9.31
CA GLY A 48 -7.92 -3.66 -8.08
C GLY A 48 -8.37 -2.70 -7.00
N TRP A 49 -7.40 -2.24 -6.21
CA TRP A 49 -7.64 -1.39 -5.06
C TRP A 49 -7.26 0.05 -5.37
N TRP A 50 -8.18 0.96 -5.13
CA TRP A 50 -7.91 2.39 -5.25
C TRP A 50 -7.26 2.86 -3.96
N VAL A 51 -6.06 3.43 -4.07
CA VAL A 51 -5.26 3.86 -2.93
C VAL A 51 -4.89 5.32 -3.06
N GLU A 52 -4.86 6.01 -1.93
CA GLU A 52 -4.57 7.45 -1.87
C GLU A 52 -3.81 7.81 -0.61
N GLY A 53 -3.23 8.97 -0.64
CA GLY A 53 -2.71 9.63 0.54
C GLY A 53 -1.23 9.41 0.78
N GLU A 54 -0.74 10.20 1.72
CA GLU A 54 0.65 10.16 2.15
C GLU A 54 0.73 9.55 3.53
N ILE A 55 1.49 8.48 3.64
CA ILE A 55 1.69 7.82 4.93
C ILE A 55 3.04 8.21 5.52
N SER A 56 4.02 8.46 4.67
CA SER A 56 5.39 8.77 5.10
C SER A 56 5.75 10.25 4.98
N GLY A 57 4.81 11.09 4.58
CA GLY A 57 5.09 12.52 4.37
C GLY A 57 5.73 12.86 3.04
N GLU A 58 5.99 11.89 2.20
CA GLU A 58 6.54 12.09 0.87
C GLU A 58 5.45 12.14 -0.18
N HIS A 59 5.61 13.00 -1.18
CA HIS A 59 4.67 13.12 -2.30
C HIS A 59 4.93 12.04 -3.35
N LEU A 60 4.64 10.81 -2.99
CA LEU A 60 4.76 9.70 -3.92
C LEU A 60 3.43 9.48 -4.64
N PRO A 61 3.48 8.98 -5.87
CA PRO A 61 2.26 8.78 -6.65
C PRO A 61 1.30 7.80 -6.01
N ASP A 62 0.02 7.97 -6.31
CA ASP A 62 -1.06 7.10 -5.86
C ASP A 62 -1.96 6.71 -7.03
N SER A 63 -3.16 6.21 -6.74
CA SER A 63 -4.06 5.76 -7.80
C SER A 63 -4.50 6.86 -8.77
N HIS A 64 -4.43 8.12 -8.37
CA HIS A 64 -4.69 9.22 -9.32
C HIS A 64 -3.68 9.23 -10.46
N THR A 65 -2.50 8.68 -10.22
CA THR A 65 -1.45 8.62 -11.24
C THR A 65 -1.46 7.29 -11.99
N PHE A 66 -1.61 6.16 -11.30
CA PHE A 66 -1.45 4.86 -11.92
C PHE A 66 -2.70 3.97 -11.92
N GLY A 67 -3.82 4.49 -11.42
CA GLY A 67 -5.05 3.71 -11.38
C GLY A 67 -5.11 2.70 -10.24
N PRO A 68 -6.09 1.79 -10.26
CA PRO A 68 -6.22 0.78 -9.23
C PRO A 68 -5.01 -0.15 -9.18
N VAL A 69 -4.66 -0.58 -7.98
CA VAL A 69 -3.54 -1.50 -7.77
C VAL A 69 -4.05 -2.93 -7.87
N ASP A 70 -3.48 -3.68 -8.80
CA ASP A 70 -3.81 -5.11 -8.97
C ASP A 70 -3.55 -5.86 -7.67
N PRO A 71 -4.50 -6.71 -7.23
CA PRO A 71 -4.29 -7.49 -6.00
C PRO A 71 -2.99 -8.28 -5.98
N GLY A 72 -2.51 -8.72 -7.14
CA GLY A 72 -1.23 -9.42 -7.25
C GLY A 72 -0.02 -8.58 -6.91
N MET A 73 -0.15 -7.26 -6.89
CA MET A 73 0.94 -6.34 -6.53
C MET A 73 0.98 -6.06 -5.04
N ILE A 74 -0.05 -6.44 -4.30
CA ILE A 74 -0.12 -6.20 -2.85
C ILE A 74 0.86 -7.11 -2.13
N LEU A 75 1.73 -6.53 -1.33
CA LEU A 75 2.66 -7.27 -0.48
C LEU A 75 2.04 -7.54 0.89
N GLY A 76 1.21 -6.63 1.37
CA GLY A 76 0.59 -6.78 2.66
C GLY A 76 -0.10 -5.51 3.12
N ARG A 77 -0.46 -5.46 4.39
CA ARG A 77 -1.02 -4.28 5.02
C ARG A 77 -0.44 -4.07 6.40
N LEU A 78 -0.54 -2.87 6.90
CA LEU A 78 -0.15 -2.61 8.29
C LEU A 78 -1.22 -3.19 9.22
N PRO A 79 -0.83 -3.58 10.45
CA PRO A 79 -1.82 -4.02 11.44
C PRO A 79 -2.86 -2.92 11.66
N ARG A 80 -4.12 -3.33 11.78
CA ARG A 80 -5.20 -2.39 12.03
C ARG A 80 -5.16 -1.90 13.47
N ARG A 81 -5.46 -0.64 13.65
CA ARG A 81 -5.63 -0.09 14.99
C ARG A 81 -6.98 -0.49 15.53
N ARG A 82 -7.02 -0.63 16.83
CA ARG A 82 -8.26 -0.84 17.56
C ARG A 82 -8.75 0.47 18.16
#